data_e181d27bc94798abb6def9d9dae3b0ed
#
_entry.id   e181d27bc94798abb6def9d9dae3b0ed
#
_cell.length_a   1.000
_cell.length_b   1.000
_cell.length_c   1.000
_cell.angle_alpha   90.00
_cell.angle_beta   90.00
_cell.angle_gamma   90.00
#
_symmetry.space_group_name_H-M   'P 1'
#
loop_
_entity.id
_entity.type
_entity.pdbx_description
1 polymer ?
#
loop_
_entity_poly.entity_id
_entity_poly.type
_entity_poly.pdbx_seq_one_letter_code
_entity_poly.pdbx_strand_id
1 'polypeptide(L)'
;MKIRITVPALLSLALTLQAFGMTYKSTYSVPCNELWSAVKDTLSDPESYTVKDNDDAKMHASYDVKHSAHVNISGTLLQRTNKVTLVPKGAGCEMQVVSNYSGWEHNDQGDFKKRVDDALLKLQAPKPADPAKPAGATK
;
A
#
# COMPACT_ATOMS: atom_id res chain seq x y z
N MET A 1 -47.49 28.51 -37.94
CA MET A 1 -46.69 27.30 -38.08
C MET A 1 -45.47 27.49 -37.17
N LYS A 2 -45.42 26.89 -35.96
CA LYS A 2 -44.33 27.07 -35.01
C LYS A 2 -43.42 25.86 -35.07
N ILE A 3 -42.22 26.04 -35.62
CA ILE A 3 -41.19 25.00 -35.72
C ILE A 3 -40.51 24.93 -34.35
N ARG A 4 -40.69 23.80 -33.63
CA ARG A 4 -39.94 23.48 -32.41
C ARG A 4 -38.66 22.76 -32.80
N ILE A 5 -37.53 23.43 -32.67
CA ILE A 5 -36.22 22.84 -32.84
C ILE A 5 -35.84 22.17 -31.51
N THR A 6 -35.88 20.85 -31.50
CA THR A 6 -35.35 20.00 -30.43
C THR A 6 -33.84 19.86 -30.61
N VAL A 7 -33.05 20.43 -29.74
CA VAL A 7 -31.59 20.26 -29.70
C VAL A 7 -31.30 18.91 -29.03
N PRO A 8 -30.62 17.96 -29.71
CA PRO A 8 -30.18 16.74 -29.04
C PRO A 8 -29.02 17.08 -28.13
N ALA A 9 -29.16 16.78 -26.85
CA ALA A 9 -28.07 16.85 -25.85
C ALA A 9 -27.04 15.80 -26.22
N LEU A 10 -25.89 16.25 -26.74
CA LEU A 10 -24.70 15.44 -26.92
C LEU A 10 -24.13 15.11 -25.54
N LEU A 11 -24.43 13.90 -25.07
CA LEU A 11 -23.85 13.32 -23.87
C LEU A 11 -22.38 12.97 -24.17
N SER A 12 -21.47 13.89 -23.86
CA SER A 12 -20.02 13.66 -23.97
C SER A 12 -19.60 12.63 -22.92
N LEU A 13 -19.52 11.38 -23.35
CA LEU A 13 -18.94 10.28 -22.56
C LEU A 13 -17.42 10.51 -22.47
N ALA A 14 -16.98 11.20 -21.44
CA ALA A 14 -15.55 11.34 -21.13
C ALA A 14 -15.02 9.94 -20.74
N LEU A 15 -14.41 9.23 -21.69
CA LEU A 15 -13.57 8.07 -21.39
C LEU A 15 -12.35 8.55 -20.63
N THR A 16 -12.40 8.47 -19.32
CA THR A 16 -11.19 8.57 -18.49
C THR A 16 -10.36 7.30 -18.77
N LEU A 17 -9.30 7.44 -19.58
CA LEU A 17 -8.24 6.44 -19.66
C LEU A 17 -7.60 6.37 -18.26
N GLN A 18 -8.05 5.42 -17.45
CA GLN A 18 -7.33 5.03 -16.25
C GLN A 18 -6.10 4.27 -16.74
N ALA A 19 -4.91 4.83 -16.50
CA ALA A 19 -3.66 4.11 -16.65
C ALA A 19 -3.71 2.93 -15.68
N PHE A 20 -3.98 1.72 -16.18
CA PHE A 20 -3.98 0.49 -15.40
C PHE A 20 -2.54 0.15 -15.03
N GLY A 21 -2.05 0.70 -13.90
CA GLY A 21 -0.93 0.11 -13.20
C GLY A 21 -1.35 -1.29 -12.73
N MET A 22 -0.45 -2.27 -12.78
CA MET A 22 -0.73 -3.61 -12.26
C MET A 22 -1.05 -3.48 -10.76
N THR A 23 -2.28 -3.84 -10.38
CA THR A 23 -2.72 -3.84 -8.99
C THR A 23 -2.58 -5.25 -8.43
N TYR A 24 -1.76 -5.38 -7.39
CA TYR A 24 -1.65 -6.61 -6.62
C TYR A 24 -2.61 -6.53 -5.41
N LYS A 25 -3.45 -7.56 -5.23
CA LYS A 25 -4.44 -7.62 -4.16
C LYS A 25 -4.19 -8.81 -3.26
N SER A 26 -4.24 -8.57 -1.95
CA SER A 26 -4.14 -9.60 -0.92
C SER A 26 -5.21 -9.41 0.14
N THR A 27 -5.92 -10.48 0.49
CA THR A 27 -6.96 -10.45 1.52
C THR A 27 -6.42 -11.02 2.83
N TYR A 28 -6.74 -10.34 3.93
CA TYR A 28 -6.35 -10.68 5.29
C TYR A 28 -7.59 -10.86 6.16
N SER A 29 -7.52 -11.78 7.13
CA SER A 29 -8.60 -12.01 8.09
C SER A 29 -8.54 -11.09 9.32
N VAL A 30 -7.62 -10.13 9.32
CA VAL A 30 -7.48 -9.13 10.39
C VAL A 30 -8.15 -7.81 10.01
N PRO A 31 -8.56 -6.99 10.99
CA PRO A 31 -9.11 -5.65 10.74
C PRO A 31 -8.10 -4.74 10.04
N CYS A 32 -8.59 -3.78 9.25
CA CYS A 32 -7.72 -2.88 8.49
C CYS A 32 -6.79 -2.01 9.35
N ASN A 33 -7.21 -1.62 10.55
CA ASN A 33 -6.36 -0.86 11.47
C ASN A 33 -5.14 -1.66 11.96
N GLU A 34 -5.29 -2.96 12.18
CA GLU A 34 -4.19 -3.86 12.55
C GLU A 34 -3.23 -4.05 11.36
N LEU A 35 -3.78 -4.35 10.19
CA LEU A 35 -3.00 -4.46 8.97
C LEU A 35 -2.28 -3.15 8.61
N TRP A 36 -2.93 -1.99 8.85
CA TRP A 36 -2.33 -0.68 8.63
C TRP A 36 -1.12 -0.42 9.54
N SER A 37 -1.17 -0.91 10.78
CA SER A 37 -0.03 -0.86 11.68
C SER A 37 1.16 -1.65 11.14
N ALA A 38 0.94 -2.83 10.56
CA ALA A 38 1.98 -3.63 9.91
C ALA A 38 2.53 -2.97 8.65
N VAL A 39 1.66 -2.32 7.85
CA VAL A 39 2.09 -1.52 6.68
C VAL A 39 3.00 -0.38 7.10
N LYS A 40 2.63 0.38 8.15
CA LYS A 40 3.46 1.48 8.65
C LYS A 40 4.79 0.99 9.23
N ASP A 41 4.78 -0.12 9.97
CA ASP A 41 6.01 -0.74 10.47
C ASP A 41 6.95 -1.11 9.31
N THR A 42 6.41 -1.74 8.26
CA THR A 42 7.17 -2.08 7.06
C THR A 42 7.74 -0.83 6.37
N LEU A 43 6.95 0.22 6.20
CA LEU A 43 7.38 1.47 5.55
C LEU A 43 8.35 2.29 6.39
N SER A 44 8.47 2.01 7.70
CA SER A 44 9.41 2.67 8.59
C SER A 44 10.87 2.22 8.40
N ASP A 45 11.12 1.18 7.58
CA ASP A 45 12.47 0.73 7.23
C ASP A 45 13.13 1.72 6.24
N PRO A 46 14.06 2.58 6.71
CA PRO A 46 14.67 3.61 5.89
C PRO A 46 15.68 3.05 4.87
N GLU A 47 16.10 1.80 5.01
CA GLU A 47 17.00 1.15 4.07
C GLU A 47 16.26 0.67 2.83
N SER A 48 14.98 0.32 2.97
CA SER A 48 14.16 -0.25 1.90
C SER A 48 13.23 0.75 1.23
N TYR A 49 12.72 1.74 1.97
CA TYR A 49 11.65 2.61 1.49
C TYR A 49 11.90 4.09 1.77
N THR A 50 11.35 4.92 0.90
CA THR A 50 11.19 6.37 1.12
C THR A 50 9.71 6.71 0.98
N VAL A 51 9.06 7.01 2.10
CA VAL A 51 7.63 7.40 2.11
C VAL A 51 7.50 8.79 1.50
N LYS A 52 6.60 8.93 0.52
CA LYS A 52 6.29 10.20 -0.17
C LYS A 52 5.02 10.82 0.38
N ASP A 53 4.04 10.00 0.68
CA ASP A 53 2.75 10.42 1.21
C ASP A 53 2.19 9.34 2.13
N ASN A 54 1.48 9.76 3.18
CA ASN A 54 0.84 8.87 4.15
C ASN A 54 -0.45 9.51 4.67
N ASP A 55 -1.58 8.85 4.44
CA ASP A 55 -2.91 9.25 4.92
C ASP A 55 -3.48 8.15 5.82
N ASP A 56 -3.34 8.33 7.13
CA ASP A 56 -3.83 7.37 8.13
C ASP A 56 -5.36 7.22 8.10
N ALA A 57 -6.09 8.29 7.78
CA ALA A 57 -7.55 8.26 7.74
C ALA A 57 -8.08 7.42 6.57
N LYS A 58 -7.38 7.44 5.45
CA LYS A 58 -7.69 6.65 4.26
C LYS A 58 -6.93 5.32 4.20
N MET A 59 -6.01 5.07 5.16
CA MET A 59 -5.10 3.92 5.15
C MET A 59 -4.43 3.77 3.79
N HIS A 60 -3.82 4.86 3.35
CA HIS A 60 -3.15 4.99 2.05
C HIS A 60 -1.75 5.55 2.23
N ALA A 61 -0.78 4.97 1.51
CA ALA A 61 0.56 5.54 1.43
C ALA A 61 1.13 5.40 0.02
N SER A 62 1.99 6.35 -0.37
CA SER A 62 2.84 6.22 -1.53
C SER A 62 4.30 6.24 -1.11
N TYR A 63 5.12 5.40 -1.74
CA TYR A 63 6.50 5.19 -1.35
C TYR A 63 7.37 4.78 -2.54
N ASP A 64 8.63 5.19 -2.49
CA ASP A 64 9.66 4.72 -3.41
C ASP A 64 10.40 3.53 -2.80
N VAL A 65 10.71 2.53 -3.64
CA VAL A 65 11.56 1.40 -3.27
C VAL A 65 13.01 1.80 -3.50
N LYS A 66 13.83 1.78 -2.45
CA LYS A 66 15.25 2.07 -2.55
C LYS A 66 16.00 0.94 -3.25
N HIS A 67 17.16 1.26 -3.82
CA HIS A 67 18.03 0.33 -4.55
C HIS A 67 17.38 -0.37 -5.75
N SER A 68 16.30 0.18 -6.25
CA SER A 68 15.51 -0.40 -7.32
C SER A 68 15.25 0.56 -8.47
N ALA A 69 16.22 1.42 -8.74
CA ALA A 69 16.13 2.31 -9.88
C ALA A 69 16.18 1.51 -11.18
N HIS A 70 15.23 1.78 -12.07
CA HIS A 70 15.17 1.22 -13.42
C HIS A 70 15.67 2.25 -14.43
N VAL A 71 16.58 1.83 -15.30
CA VAL A 71 17.05 2.65 -16.42
C VAL A 71 16.16 2.34 -17.62
N ASN A 72 15.46 3.36 -18.14
CA ASN A 72 14.69 3.20 -19.36
C ASN A 72 15.59 3.14 -20.60
N ILE A 73 15.02 2.85 -21.76
CA ILE A 73 15.73 2.74 -23.06
C ILE A 73 16.48 4.04 -23.41
N SER A 74 16.04 5.19 -22.88
CA SER A 74 16.68 6.50 -23.07
C SER A 74 17.82 6.78 -22.07
N GLY A 75 18.15 5.83 -21.18
CA GLY A 75 19.16 6.03 -20.15
C GLY A 75 18.70 6.85 -18.94
N THR A 76 17.39 7.15 -18.84
CA THR A 76 16.83 7.89 -17.71
C THR A 76 16.58 6.96 -16.52
N LEU A 77 17.08 7.35 -15.36
CA LEU A 77 16.84 6.65 -14.10
C LEU A 77 15.40 6.91 -13.64
N LEU A 78 14.57 5.86 -13.63
CA LEU A 78 13.20 5.92 -13.16
C LEU A 78 13.13 5.35 -11.76
N GLN A 79 12.63 6.15 -10.81
CA GLN A 79 12.33 5.69 -9.47
C GLN A 79 11.07 4.81 -9.48
N ARG A 80 11.12 3.65 -8.84
CA ARG A 80 9.94 2.79 -8.68
C ARG A 80 9.09 3.29 -7.52
N THR A 81 7.94 3.85 -7.85
CA THR A 81 6.95 4.35 -6.88
C THR A 81 5.77 3.41 -6.80
N ASN A 82 5.45 2.99 -5.61
CA ASN A 82 4.31 2.14 -5.30
C ASN A 82 3.30 2.90 -4.44
N LYS A 83 2.04 2.47 -4.53
CA LYS A 83 0.95 2.95 -3.67
C LYS A 83 0.31 1.76 -2.99
N VAL A 84 0.13 1.83 -1.69
CA VAL A 84 -0.62 0.86 -0.90
C VAL A 84 -1.90 1.49 -0.40
N THR A 85 -3.01 0.76 -0.49
CA THR A 85 -4.31 1.18 0.04
C THR A 85 -4.97 -0.02 0.70
N LEU A 86 -5.57 0.19 1.86
CA LEU A 86 -6.36 -0.82 2.55
C LEU A 86 -7.85 -0.55 2.38
N VAL A 87 -8.59 -1.60 2.07
CA VAL A 87 -10.04 -1.55 1.86
C VAL A 87 -10.71 -2.59 2.75
N PRO A 88 -11.68 -2.21 3.61
CA PRO A 88 -12.45 -3.18 4.40
C PRO A 88 -13.14 -4.21 3.50
N LYS A 89 -13.06 -5.49 3.86
CA LYS A 89 -13.67 -6.59 3.10
C LYS A 89 -14.28 -7.62 4.05
N GLY A 90 -15.58 -7.49 4.27
CA GLY A 90 -16.27 -8.29 5.30
C GLY A 90 -15.71 -8.00 6.69
N ALA A 91 -15.35 -9.06 7.43
CA ALA A 91 -14.70 -8.94 8.74
C ALA A 91 -13.19 -8.68 8.66
N GLY A 92 -12.60 -8.74 7.46
CA GLY A 92 -11.17 -8.59 7.22
C GLY A 92 -10.83 -7.33 6.44
N CYS A 93 -9.65 -7.37 5.82
CA CYS A 93 -9.10 -6.25 5.05
C CYS A 93 -8.45 -6.74 3.75
N GLU A 94 -8.62 -5.99 2.67
CA GLU A 94 -7.91 -6.20 1.42
C GLU A 94 -6.80 -5.14 1.28
N MET A 95 -5.57 -5.57 1.12
CA MET A 95 -4.45 -4.72 0.77
C MET A 95 -4.31 -4.68 -0.75
N GLN A 96 -4.28 -3.49 -1.32
CA GLN A 96 -4.07 -3.23 -2.73
C GLN A 96 -2.74 -2.49 -2.90
N VAL A 97 -1.83 -3.03 -3.69
CA VAL A 97 -0.55 -2.40 -4.02
C VAL A 97 -0.49 -2.15 -5.52
N VAL A 98 -0.32 -0.89 -5.90
CA VAL A 98 -0.17 -0.45 -7.29
C VAL A 98 1.26 0.02 -7.50
N SER A 99 1.92 -0.50 -8.53
CA SER A 99 3.27 -0.07 -8.91
C SER A 99 3.23 0.71 -10.22
N ASN A 100 4.06 1.73 -10.35
CA ASN A 100 4.31 2.39 -11.62
C ASN A 100 5.26 1.59 -12.53
N TYR A 101 5.77 0.44 -12.05
CA TYR A 101 6.67 -0.45 -12.75
C TYR A 101 6.04 -1.83 -12.92
N SER A 102 6.09 -2.37 -14.13
CA SER A 102 5.55 -3.69 -14.49
C SER A 102 6.62 -4.62 -15.04
N GLY A 103 7.87 -4.49 -14.58
CA GLY A 103 8.96 -5.37 -14.97
C GLY A 103 8.88 -6.73 -14.26
N TRP A 104 9.28 -7.79 -14.96
CA TRP A 104 9.30 -9.16 -14.45
C TRP A 104 10.58 -9.50 -13.65
N GLU A 105 11.59 -8.63 -13.70
CA GLU A 105 12.84 -8.81 -12.95
C GLU A 105 12.72 -8.57 -11.45
N HIS A 106 11.69 -7.80 -11.02
CA HIS A 106 11.51 -7.44 -9.62
C HIS A 106 10.02 -7.46 -9.27
N ASN A 107 9.67 -8.21 -8.25
CA ASN A 107 8.31 -8.31 -7.72
C ASN A 107 8.14 -7.43 -6.48
N ASP A 108 8.25 -6.11 -6.66
CA ASP A 108 8.14 -5.14 -5.55
C ASP A 108 6.86 -5.30 -4.73
N GLN A 109 5.76 -5.64 -5.39
CA GLN A 109 4.46 -5.84 -4.74
C GLN A 109 4.45 -7.09 -3.87
N GLY A 110 5.04 -8.19 -4.36
CA GLY A 110 5.17 -9.44 -3.61
C GLY A 110 6.17 -9.33 -2.46
N ASP A 111 7.29 -8.64 -2.67
CA ASP A 111 8.29 -8.40 -1.64
C ASP A 111 7.73 -7.49 -0.54
N PHE A 112 6.98 -6.46 -0.91
CA PHE A 112 6.28 -5.61 0.05
C PHE A 112 5.27 -6.40 0.86
N LYS A 113 4.43 -7.22 0.19
CA LYS A 113 3.47 -8.10 0.88
C LYS A 113 4.17 -8.98 1.90
N LYS A 114 5.26 -9.64 1.53
CA LYS A 114 5.99 -10.52 2.43
C LYS A 114 6.46 -9.78 3.69
N ARG A 115 6.99 -8.57 3.53
CA ARG A 115 7.44 -7.74 4.66
C ARG A 115 6.28 -7.32 5.56
N VAL A 116 5.12 -7.00 4.98
CA VAL A 116 3.90 -6.71 5.74
C VAL A 116 3.42 -7.94 6.50
N ASP A 117 3.47 -9.13 5.89
CA ASP A 117 3.13 -10.39 6.56
C ASP A 117 4.05 -10.63 7.76
N ASP A 118 5.37 -10.44 7.59
CA ASP A 118 6.36 -10.58 8.67
C ASP A 118 6.13 -9.56 9.80
N ALA A 119 5.81 -8.31 9.47
CA ALA A 119 5.47 -7.28 10.44
C ALA A 119 4.19 -7.60 11.21
N LEU A 120 3.15 -8.08 10.50
CA LEU A 120 1.89 -8.49 11.10
C LEU A 120 2.09 -9.65 12.09
N LEU A 121 2.88 -10.65 11.74
CA LEU A 121 3.22 -11.76 12.64
C LEU A 121 3.94 -11.28 13.90
N LYS A 122 4.84 -10.31 13.79
CA LYS A 122 5.54 -9.70 14.94
C LYS A 122 4.57 -8.96 15.86
N LEU A 123 3.61 -8.21 15.29
CA LEU A 123 2.61 -7.48 16.07
C LEU A 123 1.65 -8.42 16.81
N GLN A 124 1.37 -9.59 16.25
CA GLN A 124 0.51 -10.61 16.84
C GLN A 124 1.22 -11.55 17.81
N ALA A 125 2.56 -11.55 17.81
CA ALA A 125 3.33 -12.36 18.75
C ALA A 125 3.08 -11.87 20.20
N PRO A 126 2.92 -12.79 21.18
CA PRO A 126 2.80 -12.41 22.57
C PRO A 126 4.02 -11.56 22.99
N LYS A 127 3.78 -10.37 23.51
CA LYS A 127 4.86 -9.56 24.07
C LYS A 127 5.55 -10.36 25.17
N PRO A 128 6.89 -10.52 25.14
CA PRO A 128 7.60 -11.19 26.24
C PRO A 128 7.18 -10.55 27.56
N ALA A 129 6.76 -11.40 28.52
CA ALA A 129 6.45 -10.91 29.87
C ALA A 129 7.67 -10.17 30.40
N ASP A 130 7.49 -8.93 30.85
CA ASP A 130 8.55 -8.19 31.55
C ASP A 130 9.11 -9.08 32.67
N PRO A 131 10.45 -9.24 32.80
CA PRO A 131 11.02 -10.00 33.89
C PRO A 131 10.51 -9.39 35.19
N ALA A 132 9.78 -10.18 35.98
CA ALA A 132 9.22 -9.78 37.23
C ALA A 132 10.31 -9.10 38.07
N LYS A 133 10.09 -7.80 38.40
CA LYS A 133 10.93 -7.03 39.32
C LYS A 133 11.11 -7.87 40.59
N PRO A 134 12.34 -8.19 41.02
CA PRO A 134 12.52 -8.98 42.22
C PRO A 134 11.89 -8.24 43.41
N ALA A 135 10.95 -8.92 44.06
CA ALA A 135 10.33 -8.44 45.30
C ALA A 135 11.46 -8.15 46.30
N GLY A 136 11.56 -6.88 46.69
CA GLY A 136 12.62 -6.41 47.61
C GLY A 136 12.67 -7.26 48.87
N ALA A 137 13.86 -7.77 49.18
CA ALA A 137 14.16 -8.37 50.47
C ALA A 137 13.99 -7.30 51.56
N THR A 138 12.98 -7.47 52.37
CA THR A 138 12.81 -6.71 53.62
C THR A 138 13.83 -7.28 54.63
N LYS A 139 14.67 -6.41 55.09
CA LYS A 139 15.57 -6.70 56.20
C LYS A 139 15.00 -6.12 57.48
#